data_a91909d03b6c2d5edb47f40a28a3a592
#
_entry.id   a91909d03b6c2d5edb47f40a28a3a592
#
_cell.length_a   1.000
_cell.length_b   1.000
_cell.length_c   1.000
_cell.angle_alpha   90.00
_cell.angle_beta   90.00
_cell.angle_gamma   90.00
#
_symmetry.space_group_name_H-M   'P 1'
#
loop_
_entity.id
_entity.type
_entity.pdbx_description
1 polymer ?
#
loop_
_entity_poly.entity_id
_entity_poly.type
_entity_poly.pdbx_seq_one_letter_code
_entity_poly.pdbx_strand_id
1 'polypeptide(L)'
;YSTGQTISFTREGGASVQDVIAQQVDGTNNIQIKWVLPNEKLSKVEVRYDNKKIELKGDAVNYTIENAANKKYTIGVVSFNEEGQSSESVYTDIRVGKTKVAFLGVTPTRDGITDDDEKAAADWFFNNYPTGEYLSFDEIANGADLSQYRVLWWIRDSQQTTDLPAESLDPSVVEAIKKFHIDGGGLLLNTHAVAYLYTIGRMKAKFNTEFTSGDGFDNGDTWNMNVYIGKAHDETSHPIYRGLEWKWMDGKKVIPLIGAGWKENHNSIYKDLCMYYNMNNTDENAYVKISEDSQIRILATWDGINDYFMMANYETLPTEEFKGTAIAIGIGAFEWNQNRSVNPYQKNIEQTTHNAIEYLKTK
;
A
#
# COMPACT_ATOMS: atom_id res chain seq x y z
N TYR A 1 -31.34 -32.61 -23.21
CA TYR A 1 -30.16 -33.11 -22.51
C TYR A 1 -28.94 -32.57 -23.27
N SER A 2 -28.13 -31.71 -22.67
CA SER A 2 -26.84 -31.32 -23.23
C SER A 2 -25.82 -32.38 -22.84
N THR A 3 -25.20 -33.01 -23.80
CA THR A 3 -24.02 -33.84 -23.57
C THR A 3 -22.85 -32.89 -23.28
N GLY A 4 -22.46 -32.80 -22.01
CA GLY A 4 -21.28 -32.05 -21.63
C GLY A 4 -20.05 -32.65 -22.34
N GLN A 5 -19.30 -31.80 -23.04
CA GLN A 5 -17.98 -32.17 -23.53
C GLN A 5 -16.98 -32.02 -22.36
N THR A 6 -16.28 -33.09 -22.05
CA THR A 6 -15.15 -33.06 -21.16
C THR A 6 -13.92 -32.64 -21.96
N ILE A 7 -13.37 -31.47 -21.66
CA ILE A 7 -12.10 -31.05 -22.25
C ILE A 7 -11.01 -31.43 -21.25
N SER A 8 -10.10 -32.31 -21.64
CA SER A 8 -8.92 -32.64 -20.84
C SER A 8 -7.77 -31.75 -21.29
N PHE A 9 -7.18 -31.02 -20.35
CA PHE A 9 -5.93 -30.30 -20.56
C PHE A 9 -4.79 -31.12 -19.99
N THR A 10 -3.81 -31.41 -20.78
CA THR A 10 -2.54 -31.93 -20.31
C THR A 10 -1.61 -30.73 -20.11
N ARG A 11 -1.17 -30.47 -18.90
CA ARG A 11 -0.17 -29.47 -18.62
C ARG A 11 1.19 -30.00 -19.04
N GLU A 12 1.81 -29.41 -20.04
CA GLU A 12 3.20 -29.67 -20.36
C GLU A 12 4.07 -28.80 -19.45
N GLY A 13 4.93 -29.43 -18.63
CA GLY A 13 5.84 -28.76 -17.70
C GLY A 13 5.58 -29.09 -16.24
N GLY A 14 6.58 -28.86 -15.38
CA GLY A 14 6.51 -29.07 -13.94
C GLY A 14 5.57 -28.07 -13.24
N ALA A 15 5.14 -28.41 -12.02
CA ALA A 15 4.34 -27.52 -11.19
C ALA A 15 5.21 -26.36 -10.65
N SER A 16 4.69 -25.14 -10.71
CA SER A 16 5.39 -23.95 -10.22
C SER A 16 5.40 -23.89 -8.69
N VAL A 17 6.44 -23.30 -8.12
CA VAL A 17 6.46 -22.88 -6.71
C VAL A 17 5.35 -21.81 -6.49
N GLN A 18 4.98 -21.60 -5.23
CA GLN A 18 3.97 -20.62 -4.83
C GLN A 18 4.55 -19.64 -3.82
N ASP A 19 3.89 -18.51 -3.62
CA ASP A 19 4.20 -17.51 -2.58
C ASP A 19 5.68 -17.10 -2.52
N VAL A 20 6.28 -16.81 -3.69
CA VAL A 20 7.65 -16.31 -3.73
C VAL A 20 7.71 -14.92 -3.10
N ILE A 21 8.45 -14.80 -2.01
CA ILE A 21 8.65 -13.56 -1.25
C ILE A 21 10.14 -13.29 -1.16
N ALA A 22 10.54 -12.04 -1.40
CA ALA A 22 11.91 -11.57 -1.17
C ALA A 22 11.88 -10.44 -0.15
N GLN A 23 12.80 -10.51 0.85
CA GLN A 23 12.96 -9.47 1.87
C GLN A 23 14.44 -9.14 2.02
N GLN A 24 14.78 -7.88 2.19
CA GLN A 24 16.11 -7.49 2.64
C GLN A 24 16.24 -7.78 4.13
N VAL A 25 17.36 -8.41 4.50
CA VAL A 25 17.66 -8.69 5.91
C VAL A 25 18.08 -7.38 6.58
N ASP A 26 17.41 -7.02 7.66
CA ASP A 26 17.64 -5.76 8.36
C ASP A 26 19.11 -5.52 8.71
N GLY A 27 19.55 -4.30 8.47
CA GLY A 27 20.95 -3.88 8.70
C GLY A 27 21.98 -4.46 7.72
N THR A 28 21.54 -5.19 6.70
CA THR A 28 22.42 -5.78 5.68
C THR A 28 21.89 -5.52 4.28
N ASN A 29 22.71 -5.81 3.27
CA ASN A 29 22.27 -5.86 1.88
C ASN A 29 21.97 -7.30 1.41
N ASN A 30 21.69 -8.21 2.32
CA ASN A 30 21.33 -9.57 1.97
C ASN A 30 19.85 -9.67 1.62
N ILE A 31 19.51 -10.42 0.58
CA ILE A 31 18.12 -10.69 0.19
C ILE A 31 17.78 -12.12 0.60
N GLN A 32 16.86 -12.30 1.52
CA GLN A 32 16.26 -13.60 1.81
C GLN A 32 15.06 -13.83 0.92
N ILE A 33 15.07 -14.92 0.18
CA ILE A 33 13.99 -15.34 -0.71
C ILE A 33 13.37 -16.61 -0.13
N LYS A 34 12.04 -16.69 -0.08
CA LYS A 34 11.27 -17.85 0.40
C LYS A 34 10.18 -18.18 -0.59
N TRP A 35 9.81 -19.45 -0.64
CA TRP A 35 8.71 -19.94 -1.48
C TRP A 35 8.08 -21.19 -0.88
N VAL A 36 6.90 -21.54 -1.37
CA VAL A 36 6.22 -22.80 -1.05
C VAL A 36 6.39 -23.77 -2.21
N LEU A 37 6.77 -25.00 -1.90
CA LEU A 37 6.90 -26.04 -2.92
C LEU A 37 5.52 -26.52 -3.39
N PRO A 38 5.38 -26.90 -4.68
CA PRO A 38 4.18 -27.56 -5.16
C PRO A 38 4.05 -28.97 -4.56
N ASN A 39 2.86 -29.52 -4.63
CA ASN A 39 2.61 -30.93 -4.21
C ASN A 39 3.09 -31.92 -5.29
N GLU A 40 4.33 -31.76 -5.70
CA GLU A 40 5.01 -32.59 -6.69
C GLU A 40 6.45 -32.79 -6.25
N LYS A 41 7.03 -33.96 -6.51
CA LYS A 41 8.43 -34.21 -6.20
C LYS A 41 9.33 -33.52 -7.23
N LEU A 42 10.24 -32.71 -6.74
CA LEU A 42 11.13 -31.90 -7.58
C LEU A 42 12.54 -32.49 -7.58
N SER A 43 13.19 -32.45 -8.73
CA SER A 43 14.61 -32.79 -8.87
C SER A 43 15.49 -31.61 -8.41
N LYS A 44 15.07 -30.35 -8.72
CA LYS A 44 15.77 -29.14 -8.33
C LYS A 44 14.85 -27.92 -8.34
N VAL A 45 15.30 -26.85 -7.67
CA VAL A 45 14.76 -25.50 -7.81
C VAL A 45 15.89 -24.60 -8.33
N GLU A 46 15.55 -23.64 -9.19
CA GLU A 46 16.51 -22.67 -9.73
C GLU A 46 16.05 -21.24 -9.38
N VAL A 47 16.93 -20.50 -8.74
CA VAL A 47 16.72 -19.06 -8.46
C VAL A 47 17.45 -18.25 -9.53
N ARG A 48 16.74 -17.31 -10.17
CA ARG A 48 17.23 -16.48 -11.28
C ARG A 48 17.21 -15.02 -10.91
N TYR A 49 18.33 -14.33 -11.08
CA TYR A 49 18.45 -12.89 -10.92
C TYR A 49 19.72 -12.39 -11.64
N ASP A 50 19.71 -11.18 -12.15
CA ASP A 50 20.91 -10.55 -12.76
C ASP A 50 21.65 -11.46 -13.77
N ASN A 51 20.92 -12.16 -14.62
CA ASN A 51 21.46 -13.17 -15.54
C ASN A 51 22.18 -14.35 -14.86
N LYS A 52 22.08 -14.47 -13.54
CA LYS A 52 22.56 -15.63 -12.78
C LYS A 52 21.47 -16.67 -12.65
N LYS A 53 21.89 -17.93 -12.58
CA LYS A 53 21.04 -19.08 -12.30
C LYS A 53 21.72 -19.87 -11.19
N ILE A 54 20.99 -20.01 -10.07
CA ILE A 54 21.47 -20.73 -8.90
C ILE A 54 20.65 -21.99 -8.75
N GLU A 55 21.27 -23.14 -8.91
CA GLU A 55 20.62 -24.44 -8.74
C GLU A 55 20.64 -24.85 -7.27
N LEU A 56 19.49 -25.27 -6.76
CA LEU A 56 19.27 -25.75 -5.42
C LEU A 56 18.65 -27.16 -5.46
N LYS A 57 18.71 -27.87 -4.36
CA LYS A 57 18.02 -29.15 -4.22
C LYS A 57 16.51 -28.99 -4.39
N GLY A 58 15.83 -30.04 -4.84
CA GLY A 58 14.37 -30.00 -5.06
C GLY A 58 13.53 -29.75 -3.82
N ASP A 59 14.08 -29.96 -2.62
CA ASP A 59 13.45 -29.70 -1.32
C ASP A 59 13.75 -28.31 -0.75
N ALA A 60 14.52 -27.47 -1.45
CA ALA A 60 14.83 -26.12 -1.01
C ALA A 60 13.59 -25.22 -1.01
N VAL A 61 13.40 -24.48 0.09
CA VAL A 61 12.29 -23.54 0.30
C VAL A 61 12.76 -22.10 0.50
N ASN A 62 14.05 -21.87 0.44
CA ASN A 62 14.65 -20.53 0.56
C ASN A 62 16.03 -20.46 -0.09
N TYR A 63 16.45 -19.21 -0.33
CA TYR A 63 17.81 -18.87 -0.76
C TYR A 63 18.16 -17.46 -0.28
N THR A 64 19.43 -17.20 -0.01
CA THR A 64 19.90 -15.86 0.37
C THR A 64 20.90 -15.36 -0.67
N ILE A 65 20.62 -14.18 -1.25
CA ILE A 65 21.61 -13.43 -2.03
C ILE A 65 22.39 -12.57 -1.04
N GLU A 66 23.66 -12.86 -0.88
CA GLU A 66 24.53 -12.11 0.02
C GLU A 66 25.11 -10.87 -0.67
N ASN A 67 25.28 -9.78 0.10
CA ASN A 67 25.92 -8.53 -0.33
C ASN A 67 25.35 -8.00 -1.67
N ALA A 68 24.03 -8.02 -1.82
CA ALA A 68 23.36 -7.53 -3.00
C ALA A 68 23.65 -6.03 -3.21
N ALA A 69 23.83 -5.62 -4.46
CA ALA A 69 24.04 -4.20 -4.77
C ALA A 69 22.78 -3.38 -4.53
N ASN A 70 22.93 -2.09 -4.21
CA ASN A 70 21.83 -1.15 -4.01
C ASN A 70 21.11 -0.87 -5.34
N LYS A 71 20.13 -1.70 -5.68
CA LYS A 71 19.32 -1.58 -6.90
C LYS A 71 18.04 -2.39 -6.79
N LYS A 72 17.16 -2.26 -7.78
CA LYS A 72 16.02 -3.15 -7.94
C LYS A 72 16.47 -4.50 -8.49
N TYR A 73 15.94 -5.58 -7.93
CA TYR A 73 16.07 -6.95 -8.41
C TYR A 73 14.70 -7.48 -8.81
N THR A 74 14.64 -8.15 -9.94
CA THR A 74 13.56 -9.05 -10.31
C THR A 74 14.10 -10.47 -10.14
N ILE A 75 13.49 -11.24 -9.25
CA ILE A 75 13.95 -12.58 -8.89
C ILE A 75 12.91 -13.57 -9.34
N GLY A 76 13.33 -14.55 -10.15
CA GLY A 76 12.49 -15.64 -10.62
C GLY A 76 12.85 -16.95 -9.90
N VAL A 77 11.86 -17.74 -9.56
CA VAL A 77 12.03 -19.09 -9.03
C VAL A 77 11.37 -20.09 -9.97
N VAL A 78 12.11 -21.10 -10.38
CA VAL A 78 11.69 -22.15 -11.31
C VAL A 78 11.90 -23.50 -10.65
N SER A 79 10.89 -24.36 -10.69
CA SER A 79 10.99 -25.76 -10.24
C SER A 79 11.19 -26.70 -11.43
N PHE A 80 11.83 -27.83 -11.18
CA PHE A 80 12.03 -28.90 -12.13
C PHE A 80 11.56 -30.22 -11.53
N ASN A 81 10.69 -30.94 -12.23
CA ASN A 81 10.24 -32.26 -11.82
C ASN A 81 11.34 -33.35 -11.99
N GLU A 82 11.06 -34.58 -11.58
CA GLU A 82 12.02 -35.68 -11.70
C GLU A 82 12.36 -36.05 -13.16
N GLU A 83 11.52 -35.68 -14.12
CA GLU A 83 11.74 -35.88 -15.55
C GLU A 83 12.56 -34.73 -16.18
N GLY A 84 12.92 -33.70 -15.38
CA GLY A 84 13.71 -32.56 -15.84
C GLY A 84 12.90 -31.49 -16.55
N GLN A 85 11.58 -31.56 -16.54
CA GLN A 85 10.70 -30.54 -17.11
C GLN A 85 10.62 -29.35 -16.15
N SER A 86 10.78 -28.14 -16.67
CA SER A 86 10.68 -26.91 -15.89
C SER A 86 9.24 -26.42 -15.74
N SER A 87 8.97 -25.78 -14.63
CA SER A 87 7.79 -24.93 -14.47
C SER A 87 7.94 -23.60 -15.21
N GLU A 88 6.87 -22.79 -15.20
CA GLU A 88 6.98 -21.36 -15.43
C GLU A 88 7.73 -20.69 -14.25
N SER A 89 8.38 -19.56 -14.55
CA SER A 89 9.03 -18.74 -13.51
C SER A 89 7.99 -17.98 -12.71
N VAL A 90 8.07 -18.07 -11.38
CA VAL A 90 7.32 -17.20 -10.47
C VAL A 90 8.22 -16.06 -10.04
N TYR A 91 7.82 -14.83 -10.28
CA TYR A 91 8.64 -13.65 -10.06
C TYR A 91 8.24 -12.88 -8.80
N THR A 92 9.24 -12.27 -8.17
CA THR A 92 9.07 -11.25 -7.14
C THR A 92 10.08 -10.13 -7.38
N ASP A 93 9.69 -8.91 -7.03
CA ASP A 93 10.57 -7.75 -7.11
C ASP A 93 11.00 -7.31 -5.72
N ILE A 94 12.24 -6.85 -5.60
CA ILE A 94 12.75 -6.22 -4.39
C ILE A 94 13.75 -5.12 -4.73
N ARG A 95 13.74 -4.04 -3.97
CA ARG A 95 14.78 -3.01 -4.02
C ARG A 95 15.68 -3.14 -2.79
N VAL A 96 16.99 -3.29 -3.04
CA VAL A 96 18.02 -3.33 -2.00
C VAL A 96 18.59 -1.93 -1.78
N GLY A 97 18.89 -1.60 -0.55
CA GLY A 97 19.51 -0.34 -0.16
C GLY A 97 18.82 0.26 1.06
N LYS A 98 18.21 1.42 0.91
CA LYS A 98 17.54 2.10 2.01
C LYS A 98 16.35 1.29 2.52
N THR A 99 16.33 1.00 3.81
CA THR A 99 15.24 0.23 4.45
C THR A 99 14.53 1.02 5.53
N LYS A 100 15.10 2.13 5.97
CA LYS A 100 14.52 2.95 7.04
C LYS A 100 13.16 3.51 6.65
N VAL A 101 12.26 3.49 7.60
CA VAL A 101 10.94 4.12 7.52
C VAL A 101 10.87 5.21 8.58
N ALA A 102 10.38 6.38 8.22
CA ALA A 102 10.08 7.42 9.19
C ALA A 102 8.58 7.64 9.32
N PHE A 103 8.13 7.85 10.56
CA PHE A 103 6.82 8.37 10.88
C PHE A 103 6.92 9.89 11.01
N LEU A 104 6.16 10.62 10.19
CA LEU A 104 6.17 12.08 10.20
C LEU A 104 5.17 12.63 11.21
N GLY A 105 5.56 13.69 11.91
CA GLY A 105 4.68 14.37 12.85
C GLY A 105 4.91 15.87 12.93
N VAL A 106 3.90 16.56 13.47
CA VAL A 106 3.90 18.02 13.66
C VAL A 106 4.71 18.41 14.89
N THR A 107 4.63 17.59 15.95
CA THR A 107 5.26 17.88 17.23
C THR A 107 6.76 17.58 17.20
N PRO A 108 7.58 18.28 17.98
CA PRO A 108 9.04 18.05 17.99
C PRO A 108 9.45 16.63 18.38
N THR A 109 8.62 15.94 19.14
CA THR A 109 8.86 14.55 19.57
C THR A 109 7.57 13.74 19.49
N ARG A 110 7.69 12.43 19.37
CA ARG A 110 6.56 11.48 19.40
C ARG A 110 5.67 11.69 20.63
N ASP A 111 6.25 11.92 21.79
CA ASP A 111 5.50 12.07 23.05
C ASP A 111 4.61 13.31 23.06
N GLY A 112 4.87 14.27 22.17
CA GLY A 112 4.06 15.47 22.00
C GLY A 112 2.80 15.27 21.16
N ILE A 113 2.60 14.11 20.53
CA ILE A 113 1.40 13.84 19.73
C ILE A 113 0.17 13.83 20.66
N THR A 114 -0.78 14.72 20.39
CA THR A 114 -1.99 14.91 21.21
C THR A 114 -3.25 14.36 20.56
N ASP A 115 -3.26 14.20 19.26
CA ASP A 115 -4.35 13.54 18.56
C ASP A 115 -4.32 12.05 18.86
N ASP A 116 -5.48 11.47 19.18
CA ASP A 116 -5.59 10.11 19.69
C ASP A 116 -5.27 9.06 18.60
N ASP A 117 -5.69 9.34 17.37
CA ASP A 117 -5.47 8.44 16.23
C ASP A 117 -4.04 8.52 15.72
N GLU A 118 -3.50 9.72 15.56
CA GLU A 118 -2.08 9.91 15.22
C GLU A 118 -1.17 9.24 16.26
N LYS A 119 -1.53 9.34 17.55
CA LYS A 119 -0.80 8.70 18.64
C LYS A 119 -0.89 7.18 18.58
N ALA A 120 -2.08 6.62 18.39
CA ALA A 120 -2.27 5.18 18.30
C ALA A 120 -1.55 4.59 17.08
N ALA A 121 -1.59 5.28 15.94
CA ALA A 121 -0.84 4.92 14.74
C ALA A 121 0.67 4.93 14.98
N ALA A 122 1.20 5.97 15.65
CA ALA A 122 2.61 6.06 16.03
C ALA A 122 3.01 4.94 16.99
N ASP A 123 2.19 4.65 18.01
CA ASP A 123 2.44 3.57 18.96
C ASP A 123 2.51 2.20 18.26
N TRP A 124 1.56 1.94 17.35
CA TRP A 124 1.60 0.73 16.53
C TRP A 124 2.86 0.68 15.65
N PHE A 125 3.22 1.79 15.01
CA PHE A 125 4.40 1.86 14.14
C PHE A 125 5.68 1.48 14.89
N PHE A 126 5.95 2.09 16.02
CA PHE A 126 7.18 1.83 16.78
C PHE A 126 7.20 0.45 17.44
N ASN A 127 6.06 -0.16 17.69
CA ASN A 127 5.97 -1.53 18.16
C ASN A 127 6.27 -2.56 17.04
N ASN A 128 5.95 -2.24 15.78
CA ASN A 128 6.11 -3.14 14.65
C ASN A 128 7.35 -2.86 13.79
N TYR A 129 7.90 -1.65 13.88
CA TYR A 129 9.12 -1.22 13.17
C TYR A 129 10.17 -0.70 14.16
N PRO A 130 10.91 -1.60 14.82
CA PRO A 130 11.88 -1.20 15.87
C PRO A 130 13.02 -0.31 15.36
N THR A 131 13.33 -0.34 14.05
CA THR A 131 14.31 0.52 13.39
C THR A 131 13.67 1.77 12.77
N GLY A 132 12.36 1.95 12.95
CA GLY A 132 11.64 3.13 12.51
C GLY A 132 12.03 4.36 13.32
N GLU A 133 11.96 5.51 12.70
CA GLU A 133 12.32 6.79 13.30
C GLU A 133 11.12 7.74 13.27
N TYR A 134 10.98 8.55 14.32
CA TYR A 134 10.09 9.71 14.32
C TYR A 134 10.84 10.88 13.69
N LEU A 135 10.19 11.61 12.82
CA LEU A 135 10.76 12.76 12.16
C LEU A 135 9.75 13.90 12.16
N SER A 136 10.04 14.94 12.89
CA SER A 136 9.19 16.14 12.91
C SER A 136 9.38 16.97 11.65
N PHE A 137 8.35 17.75 11.28
CA PHE A 137 8.50 18.71 10.20
C PHE A 137 9.54 19.79 10.51
N ASP A 138 9.70 20.16 11.78
CA ASP A 138 10.75 21.09 12.21
C ASP A 138 12.16 20.53 11.95
N GLU A 139 12.39 19.25 12.20
CA GLU A 139 13.68 18.61 11.88
C GLU A 139 13.93 18.61 10.38
N ILE A 140 12.90 18.36 9.56
CA ILE A 140 13.00 18.43 8.11
C ILE A 140 13.31 19.86 7.67
N ALA A 141 12.63 20.86 8.22
CA ALA A 141 12.90 22.28 7.95
C ALA A 141 14.33 22.67 8.28
N ASN A 142 14.90 22.07 9.31
CA ASN A 142 16.28 22.29 9.75
C ASN A 142 17.31 21.42 9.00
N GLY A 143 16.92 20.75 7.93
CA GLY A 143 17.82 20.03 7.03
C GLY A 143 18.09 18.58 7.38
N ALA A 144 17.14 17.89 8.01
CA ALA A 144 17.25 16.43 8.20
C ALA A 144 17.50 15.69 6.87
N ASP A 145 18.43 14.76 6.89
CA ASP A 145 18.78 13.99 5.70
C ASP A 145 17.73 12.91 5.41
N LEU A 146 16.81 13.20 4.48
CA LEU A 146 15.80 12.25 4.03
C LEU A 146 16.38 11.14 3.16
N SER A 147 17.62 11.27 2.69
CA SER A 147 18.22 10.30 1.79
C SER A 147 18.40 8.91 2.39
N GLN A 148 18.38 8.79 3.70
CA GLN A 148 18.50 7.51 4.43
C GLN A 148 17.19 6.72 4.51
N TYR A 149 16.05 7.36 4.28
CA TYR A 149 14.76 6.71 4.37
C TYR A 149 14.32 6.12 3.02
N ARG A 150 13.51 5.06 3.11
CA ARG A 150 12.86 4.46 1.96
C ARG A 150 11.40 4.85 1.87
N VAL A 151 10.74 4.98 3.02
CA VAL A 151 9.33 5.35 3.14
C VAL A 151 9.18 6.41 4.21
N LEU A 152 8.39 7.44 3.90
CA LEU A 152 7.86 8.39 4.89
C LEU A 152 6.37 8.10 5.05
N TRP A 153 5.95 7.85 6.27
CA TRP A 153 4.54 7.66 6.60
C TRP A 153 4.02 8.85 7.39
N TRP A 154 2.96 9.45 6.91
CA TRP A 154 2.24 10.50 7.60
C TRP A 154 0.75 10.19 7.64
N ILE A 155 0.18 10.18 8.82
CA ILE A 155 -1.25 10.26 9.07
C ILE A 155 -1.55 11.64 9.63
N ARG A 156 -2.51 12.32 9.05
CA ARG A 156 -3.02 13.57 9.58
C ARG A 156 -4.49 13.38 9.90
N ASP A 157 -4.77 13.29 11.17
CA ASP A 157 -6.11 13.29 11.68
C ASP A 157 -6.42 14.64 12.34
N SER A 158 -7.65 15.10 12.24
CA SER A 158 -8.11 16.28 12.97
C SER A 158 -9.62 16.40 12.92
N GLN A 159 -10.21 16.49 14.07
CA GLN A 159 -11.64 16.75 14.21
C GLN A 159 -11.99 18.27 14.14
N GLN A 160 -11.01 19.14 13.99
CA GLN A 160 -11.18 20.60 14.09
C GLN A 160 -10.97 21.32 12.77
N THR A 161 -10.11 20.85 11.90
CA THR A 161 -9.77 21.47 10.64
C THR A 161 -9.35 20.45 9.60
N THR A 162 -9.72 20.73 8.36
CA THR A 162 -9.27 19.99 7.18
C THR A 162 -7.96 20.51 6.62
N ASP A 163 -7.44 21.59 7.14
CA ASP A 163 -6.20 22.21 6.68
C ASP A 163 -4.98 21.40 7.13
N LEU A 164 -3.99 21.35 6.28
CA LEU A 164 -2.68 20.83 6.67
C LEU A 164 -2.00 21.80 7.66
N PRO A 165 -1.28 21.27 8.65
CA PRO A 165 -0.59 22.09 9.64
C PRO A 165 0.50 22.95 9.00
N ALA A 166 0.70 24.16 9.54
CA ALA A 166 1.63 25.14 8.99
C ALA A 166 3.06 24.59 8.89
N GLU A 167 3.47 23.77 9.84
CA GLU A 167 4.79 23.13 9.89
C GLU A 167 5.05 22.27 8.66
N SER A 168 4.04 21.54 8.20
CA SER A 168 4.13 20.73 6.99
C SER A 168 4.16 21.56 5.70
N LEU A 169 3.69 22.79 5.75
CA LEU A 169 3.62 23.72 4.63
C LEU A 169 4.83 24.65 4.55
N ASP A 170 5.77 24.56 5.48
CA ASP A 170 7.02 25.29 5.39
C ASP A 170 7.71 25.00 4.03
N PRO A 171 8.14 26.02 3.27
CA PRO A 171 8.73 25.81 1.93
C PRO A 171 9.93 24.87 1.93
N SER A 172 10.73 24.84 2.99
CA SER A 172 11.90 23.95 3.10
C SER A 172 11.46 22.50 3.29
N VAL A 173 10.40 22.25 4.05
CA VAL A 173 9.79 20.93 4.25
C VAL A 173 9.17 20.42 2.96
N VAL A 174 8.38 21.27 2.30
CA VAL A 174 7.73 20.92 1.03
C VAL A 174 8.79 20.54 -0.02
N GLU A 175 9.85 21.33 -0.14
CA GLU A 175 10.93 21.06 -1.12
C GLU A 175 11.70 19.79 -0.76
N ALA A 176 12.00 19.55 0.52
CA ALA A 176 12.71 18.35 0.96
C ALA A 176 11.91 17.08 0.68
N ILE A 177 10.61 17.04 1.02
CA ILE A 177 9.76 15.88 0.78
C ILE A 177 9.47 15.71 -0.72
N LYS A 178 9.27 16.82 -1.45
CA LYS A 178 9.16 16.79 -2.91
C LYS A 178 10.40 16.15 -3.53
N LYS A 179 11.60 16.61 -3.15
CA LYS A 179 12.85 16.05 -3.64
C LYS A 179 12.99 14.57 -3.29
N PHE A 180 12.67 14.18 -2.05
CA PHE A 180 12.67 12.78 -1.63
C PHE A 180 11.80 11.92 -2.56
N HIS A 181 10.61 12.40 -2.92
CA HIS A 181 9.68 11.68 -3.79
C HIS A 181 10.11 11.70 -5.26
N ILE A 182 10.70 12.80 -5.74
CA ILE A 182 11.34 12.87 -7.05
C ILE A 182 12.46 11.83 -7.17
N ASP A 183 13.28 11.68 -6.13
CA ASP A 183 14.42 10.76 -6.09
C ASP A 183 14.00 9.28 -5.88
N GLY A 184 12.71 8.98 -5.84
CA GLY A 184 12.17 7.63 -5.75
C GLY A 184 11.76 7.20 -4.35
N GLY A 185 11.70 8.10 -3.37
CA GLY A 185 11.21 7.81 -2.03
C GLY A 185 9.71 7.53 -2.01
N GLY A 186 9.29 6.54 -1.20
CA GLY A 186 7.90 6.14 -1.02
C GLY A 186 7.17 7.03 -0.02
N LEU A 187 5.92 7.36 -0.30
CA LEU A 187 5.05 8.09 0.64
C LEU A 187 3.84 7.24 0.98
N LEU A 188 3.58 7.02 2.28
CA LEU A 188 2.31 6.53 2.77
C LEU A 188 1.59 7.69 3.44
N LEU A 189 0.44 8.07 2.90
CA LEU A 189 -0.32 9.23 3.35
C LEU A 189 -1.76 8.80 3.70
N ASN A 190 -2.16 9.06 4.93
CA ASN A 190 -3.47 8.68 5.43
C ASN A 190 -4.31 9.89 5.78
N THR A 191 -5.62 9.76 5.59
CA THR A 191 -6.63 10.77 5.92
C THR A 191 -6.32 12.13 5.28
N HIS A 192 -6.30 13.23 5.99
CA HIS A 192 -5.99 14.56 5.45
C HIS A 192 -4.60 14.70 4.85
N ALA A 193 -3.63 13.86 5.29
CA ALA A 193 -2.27 13.91 4.76
C ALA A 193 -2.20 13.62 3.26
N VAL A 194 -3.22 12.98 2.67
CA VAL A 194 -3.31 12.74 1.22
C VAL A 194 -3.23 14.04 0.41
N ALA A 195 -3.74 15.16 0.97
CA ALA A 195 -3.64 16.48 0.35
C ALA A 195 -2.19 16.94 0.10
N TYR A 196 -1.23 16.33 0.77
CA TYR A 196 0.18 16.67 0.61
C TYR A 196 0.72 16.34 -0.79
N LEU A 197 0.13 15.37 -1.49
CA LEU A 197 0.46 15.09 -2.89
C LEU A 197 0.19 16.28 -3.80
N TYR A 198 -0.84 17.07 -3.50
CA TYR A 198 -1.08 18.32 -4.17
C TYR A 198 -0.04 19.38 -3.77
N THR A 199 0.27 19.48 -2.48
CA THR A 199 1.25 20.45 -1.95
C THR A 199 2.63 20.30 -2.59
N ILE A 200 3.10 19.08 -2.77
CA ILE A 200 4.39 18.81 -3.44
C ILE A 200 4.30 18.83 -4.97
N GLY A 201 3.12 19.08 -5.53
CA GLY A 201 2.90 19.16 -6.99
C GLY A 201 2.84 17.81 -7.71
N ARG A 202 2.75 16.67 -6.96
CA ARG A 202 2.58 15.33 -7.58
C ARG A 202 1.20 15.15 -8.18
N MET A 203 0.18 15.74 -7.57
CA MET A 203 -1.18 15.79 -8.07
C MET A 203 -1.53 17.22 -8.48
N LYS A 204 -2.23 17.36 -9.61
CA LYS A 204 -2.66 18.68 -10.13
C LYS A 204 -4.00 19.12 -9.57
N ALA A 205 -4.90 18.17 -9.37
CA ALA A 205 -6.20 18.45 -8.79
C ALA A 205 -6.06 18.80 -7.31
N LYS A 206 -6.60 19.92 -6.91
CA LYS A 206 -6.71 20.29 -5.51
C LYS A 206 -7.78 19.41 -4.86
N PHE A 207 -7.39 18.75 -3.79
CA PHE A 207 -8.33 17.98 -2.99
C PHE A 207 -9.09 18.89 -2.03
N ASN A 208 -10.37 18.62 -1.91
CA ASN A 208 -11.20 19.19 -0.87
C ASN A 208 -11.43 18.12 0.20
N THR A 209 -11.13 18.43 1.42
CA THR A 209 -11.37 17.55 2.56
C THR A 209 -12.67 17.98 3.24
N GLU A 210 -13.50 17.02 3.57
CA GLU A 210 -14.75 17.24 4.28
C GLU A 210 -14.81 16.35 5.52
N PHE A 211 -15.34 16.88 6.60
CA PHE A 211 -15.68 16.07 7.75
C PHE A 211 -16.92 15.23 7.45
N THR A 212 -16.77 13.95 7.66
CA THR A 212 -17.88 13.00 7.62
C THR A 212 -17.97 12.28 8.95
N SER A 213 -19.08 11.65 9.20
CA SER A 213 -19.24 10.74 10.32
C SER A 213 -20.18 9.62 9.89
N GLY A 214 -19.91 8.42 10.37
CA GLY A 214 -20.71 7.24 10.06
C GLY A 214 -20.56 6.18 11.13
N ASP A 215 -21.41 5.17 11.05
CA ASP A 215 -21.36 4.01 11.93
C ASP A 215 -20.59 2.87 11.26
N GLY A 216 -20.07 1.94 12.06
CA GLY A 216 -19.27 0.84 11.56
C GLY A 216 -20.09 -0.22 10.80
N PHE A 217 -19.38 -1.15 10.18
CA PHE A 217 -19.92 -2.25 9.39
C PHE A 217 -21.02 -3.02 10.15
N ASP A 218 -22.08 -3.39 9.44
CA ASP A 218 -23.31 -4.02 9.97
C ASP A 218 -24.25 -3.08 10.75
N ASN A 219 -24.04 -1.78 10.73
CA ASN A 219 -24.90 -0.82 11.43
C ASN A 219 -25.64 0.16 10.49
N GLY A 220 -25.78 -0.16 9.21
CA GLY A 220 -26.58 0.56 8.22
C GLY A 220 -25.79 1.63 7.45
N ASP A 221 -24.83 2.29 8.04
CA ASP A 221 -23.85 3.15 7.39
C ASP A 221 -22.48 2.55 7.61
N THR A 222 -21.93 1.93 6.57
CA THR A 222 -20.84 0.97 6.76
C THR A 222 -19.52 1.54 6.27
N TRP A 223 -18.61 1.77 7.20
CA TRP A 223 -17.25 2.14 6.86
C TRP A 223 -16.41 0.95 6.43
N ASN A 224 -16.16 0.88 5.14
CA ASN A 224 -15.36 -0.17 4.55
C ASN A 224 -14.74 0.29 3.22
N MET A 225 -13.79 -0.49 2.73
CA MET A 225 -13.19 -0.31 1.41
C MET A 225 -13.89 -1.21 0.39
N ASN A 226 -14.48 -0.64 -0.64
CA ASN A 226 -14.94 -1.38 -1.80
C ASN A 226 -13.81 -1.48 -2.81
N VAL A 227 -13.28 -2.68 -2.99
CA VAL A 227 -12.27 -2.96 -4.00
C VAL A 227 -12.97 -3.36 -5.29
N TYR A 228 -12.53 -2.80 -6.41
CA TYR A 228 -13.18 -3.00 -7.70
C TYR A 228 -13.23 -4.45 -8.12
N ILE A 229 -14.42 -5.05 -8.11
CA ILE A 229 -14.68 -6.38 -8.63
C ILE A 229 -15.74 -6.27 -9.73
N GLY A 230 -15.47 -6.89 -10.86
CA GLY A 230 -16.40 -6.92 -12.00
C GLY A 230 -16.58 -5.58 -12.72
N LYS A 231 -15.69 -4.61 -12.47
CA LYS A 231 -15.59 -3.33 -13.17
C LYS A 231 -14.39 -3.33 -14.11
N ALA A 232 -14.14 -2.22 -14.81
CA ALA A 232 -13.01 -2.10 -15.73
C ALA A 232 -11.64 -2.42 -15.09
N HIS A 233 -11.57 -2.29 -13.76
CA HIS A 233 -10.38 -2.57 -12.98
C HIS A 233 -10.72 -3.41 -11.74
N ASP A 234 -10.04 -4.54 -11.59
CA ASP A 234 -10.11 -5.38 -10.39
C ASP A 234 -8.75 -5.27 -9.66
N GLU A 235 -8.76 -4.61 -8.51
CA GLU A 235 -7.58 -4.40 -7.68
C GLU A 235 -7.47 -5.38 -6.51
N THR A 236 -8.29 -6.42 -6.48
CA THR A 236 -8.31 -7.40 -5.37
C THR A 236 -6.99 -8.14 -5.19
N SER A 237 -6.17 -8.21 -6.23
CA SER A 237 -4.83 -8.82 -6.21
C SER A 237 -3.71 -7.87 -5.78
N HIS A 238 -4.02 -6.58 -5.54
CA HIS A 238 -2.99 -5.63 -5.14
C HIS A 238 -2.33 -6.03 -3.81
N PRO A 239 -0.99 -5.94 -3.69
CA PRO A 239 -0.26 -6.40 -2.50
C PRO A 239 -0.75 -5.81 -1.17
N ILE A 240 -1.27 -4.57 -1.18
CA ILE A 240 -1.79 -3.94 0.06
C ILE A 240 -2.99 -4.67 0.65
N TYR A 241 -3.68 -5.52 -0.12
CA TYR A 241 -4.85 -6.27 0.33
C TYR A 241 -4.54 -7.70 0.77
N ARG A 242 -3.26 -8.09 0.79
CA ARG A 242 -2.87 -9.43 1.20
C ARG A 242 -3.18 -9.69 2.67
N GLY A 243 -3.86 -10.81 2.95
CA GLY A 243 -4.13 -11.26 4.32
C GLY A 243 -5.24 -10.50 5.05
N LEU A 244 -6.00 -9.65 4.36
CA LEU A 244 -7.12 -8.93 4.95
C LEU A 244 -8.37 -9.80 5.09
N GLU A 245 -9.21 -9.48 6.05
CA GLU A 245 -10.56 -10.02 6.16
C GLU A 245 -11.48 -9.35 5.15
N TRP A 246 -12.19 -10.16 4.38
CA TRP A 246 -13.13 -9.71 3.35
C TRP A 246 -14.55 -10.10 3.73
N LYS A 247 -15.50 -9.25 3.34
CA LYS A 247 -16.94 -9.51 3.42
C LYS A 247 -17.58 -9.33 2.05
N TRP A 248 -18.76 -9.90 1.89
CA TRP A 248 -19.64 -9.61 0.78
C TRP A 248 -20.81 -8.76 1.28
N MET A 249 -21.07 -7.67 0.58
CA MET A 249 -22.17 -6.76 0.86
C MET A 249 -22.79 -6.32 -0.47
N ASP A 250 -24.08 -6.54 -0.65
CA ASP A 250 -24.84 -6.16 -1.85
C ASP A 250 -24.16 -6.56 -3.18
N GLY A 251 -23.58 -7.75 -3.22
CA GLY A 251 -22.89 -8.28 -4.40
C GLY A 251 -21.48 -7.71 -4.62
N LYS A 252 -20.97 -6.92 -3.68
CA LYS A 252 -19.62 -6.34 -3.72
C LYS A 252 -18.72 -7.06 -2.69
N LYS A 253 -17.46 -7.17 -3.03
CA LYS A 253 -16.42 -7.60 -2.10
C LYS A 253 -15.87 -6.37 -1.40
N VAL A 254 -15.98 -6.33 -0.08
CA VAL A 254 -15.56 -5.20 0.73
C VAL A 254 -14.57 -5.63 1.81
N ILE A 255 -13.75 -4.68 2.26
CA ILE A 255 -12.85 -4.83 3.39
C ILE A 255 -13.39 -3.95 4.50
N PRO A 256 -14.04 -4.50 5.54
CA PRO A 256 -14.54 -3.71 6.65
C PRO A 256 -13.37 -3.11 7.44
N LEU A 257 -13.51 -1.86 7.86
CA LEU A 257 -12.48 -1.11 8.58
C LEU A 257 -12.86 -0.87 10.03
N ILE A 258 -14.14 -0.55 10.29
CA ILE A 258 -14.65 -0.40 11.65
C ILE A 258 -15.93 -1.20 11.84
N GLY A 259 -16.14 -1.67 13.06
CA GLY A 259 -17.28 -2.53 13.41
C GLY A 259 -18.50 -1.75 13.88
N ALA A 260 -19.63 -2.45 13.98
CA ALA A 260 -20.91 -1.89 14.43
C ALA A 260 -20.77 -1.19 15.79
N GLY A 261 -21.37 -0.02 15.91
CA GLY A 261 -21.31 0.80 17.12
C GLY A 261 -20.08 1.69 17.25
N TRP A 262 -19.13 1.58 16.34
CA TRP A 262 -18.03 2.51 16.20
C TRP A 262 -18.43 3.67 15.32
N LYS A 263 -18.01 4.85 15.69
CA LYS A 263 -18.23 6.06 14.90
C LYS A 263 -16.93 6.56 14.35
N GLU A 264 -16.99 6.91 13.10
CA GLU A 264 -15.92 7.56 12.37
C GLU A 264 -16.30 9.02 12.13
N ASN A 265 -15.40 9.93 12.36
CA ASN A 265 -15.59 11.36 12.12
C ASN A 265 -14.52 11.97 11.22
N HIS A 266 -13.76 11.13 10.56
CA HIS A 266 -12.75 11.53 9.59
C HIS A 266 -13.37 11.76 8.22
N ASN A 267 -12.57 12.32 7.34
CA ASN A 267 -13.00 12.62 6.00
C ASN A 267 -12.01 12.09 4.97
N SER A 268 -12.40 12.23 3.77
CA SER A 268 -11.64 11.81 2.63
C SER A 268 -11.68 12.83 1.52
N ILE A 269 -10.78 12.68 0.63
CA ILE A 269 -10.55 13.57 -0.49
C ILE A 269 -11.07 12.93 -1.75
N TYR A 270 -12.19 13.40 -2.27
CA TYR A 270 -12.80 12.73 -3.39
C TYR A 270 -13.53 13.67 -4.37
N LYS A 271 -14.24 14.66 -3.86
CA LYS A 271 -15.11 15.50 -4.70
C LYS A 271 -14.34 16.27 -5.75
N ASP A 272 -13.21 16.81 -5.37
CA ASP A 272 -12.48 17.72 -6.23
C ASP A 272 -11.79 17.02 -7.40
N LEU A 273 -11.48 15.73 -7.32
CA LEU A 273 -11.01 15.00 -8.49
C LEU A 273 -12.04 15.00 -9.62
N CYS A 274 -13.28 14.64 -9.32
CA CYS A 274 -14.33 14.64 -10.31
C CYS A 274 -14.70 16.07 -10.74
N MET A 275 -14.75 17.02 -9.83
CA MET A 275 -15.03 18.43 -10.13
C MET A 275 -13.95 19.06 -11.00
N TYR A 276 -12.68 18.76 -10.72
CA TYR A 276 -11.56 19.23 -11.53
C TYR A 276 -11.67 18.79 -12.99
N TYR A 277 -12.12 17.56 -13.23
CA TYR A 277 -12.33 17.03 -14.59
C TYR A 277 -13.73 17.29 -15.13
N ASN A 278 -14.59 17.97 -14.39
CA ASN A 278 -16.00 18.22 -14.75
C ASN A 278 -16.74 16.94 -15.14
N MET A 279 -16.59 15.89 -14.34
CA MET A 279 -17.16 14.56 -14.56
C MET A 279 -18.03 14.15 -13.38
N ASN A 280 -19.00 13.27 -13.63
CA ASN A 280 -19.81 12.68 -12.58
C ASN A 280 -18.97 11.60 -11.86
N ASN A 281 -19.02 11.58 -10.53
CA ASN A 281 -18.32 10.61 -9.69
C ASN A 281 -18.83 9.17 -9.83
N THR A 282 -19.95 8.93 -10.52
CA THR A 282 -20.50 7.62 -10.84
C THR A 282 -20.19 7.16 -12.27
N ASP A 283 -19.45 7.95 -13.05
CA ASP A 283 -19.12 7.64 -14.43
C ASP A 283 -17.81 6.80 -14.52
N GLU A 284 -17.92 5.64 -15.09
CA GLU A 284 -16.78 4.74 -15.32
C GLU A 284 -15.67 5.36 -16.20
N ASN A 285 -16.07 6.23 -17.14
CA ASN A 285 -15.12 6.98 -17.96
C ASN A 285 -14.35 8.02 -17.14
N ALA A 286 -14.95 8.55 -16.07
CA ALA A 286 -14.24 9.44 -15.14
C ALA A 286 -13.07 8.70 -14.47
N TYR A 287 -13.28 7.46 -14.06
CA TYR A 287 -12.25 6.62 -13.50
C TYR A 287 -11.04 6.51 -14.43
N VAL A 288 -11.26 6.10 -15.68
CA VAL A 288 -10.19 5.92 -16.67
C VAL A 288 -9.46 7.25 -16.89
N LYS A 289 -10.22 8.32 -17.17
CA LYS A 289 -9.63 9.62 -17.43
C LYS A 289 -8.81 10.17 -16.28
N ILE A 290 -9.33 10.10 -15.06
CA ILE A 290 -8.63 10.61 -13.88
C ILE A 290 -7.37 9.78 -13.61
N SER A 291 -7.45 8.46 -13.76
CA SER A 291 -6.32 7.57 -13.57
C SER A 291 -5.20 7.85 -14.57
N GLU A 292 -5.55 8.05 -15.84
CA GLU A 292 -4.57 8.34 -16.91
C GLU A 292 -3.97 9.74 -16.75
N ASP A 293 -4.80 10.78 -16.62
CA ASP A 293 -4.33 12.16 -16.55
C ASP A 293 -3.52 12.45 -15.26
N SER A 294 -3.85 11.80 -14.16
CA SER A 294 -3.17 11.97 -12.88
C SER A 294 -2.02 10.97 -12.67
N GLN A 295 -1.88 10.00 -13.56
CA GLN A 295 -0.91 8.90 -13.41
C GLN A 295 -1.07 8.23 -12.06
N ILE A 296 -2.30 7.79 -11.76
CA ILE A 296 -2.67 7.07 -10.54
C ILE A 296 -3.39 5.77 -10.88
N ARG A 297 -3.36 4.86 -9.92
CA ARG A 297 -4.16 3.64 -9.93
C ARG A 297 -5.09 3.69 -8.73
N ILE A 298 -6.39 3.73 -8.97
CA ILE A 298 -7.37 3.72 -7.90
C ILE A 298 -7.48 2.30 -7.38
N LEU A 299 -7.30 2.13 -6.08
CA LEU A 299 -7.22 0.85 -5.41
C LEU A 299 -8.53 0.46 -4.76
N ALA A 300 -9.22 1.41 -4.14
CA ALA A 300 -10.51 1.22 -3.50
C ALA A 300 -11.28 2.53 -3.42
N THR A 301 -12.59 2.40 -3.22
CA THR A 301 -13.48 3.51 -2.85
C THR A 301 -14.28 3.12 -1.61
N TRP A 302 -14.91 4.09 -0.95
CA TRP A 302 -15.83 3.79 0.13
C TRP A 302 -17.10 3.11 -0.40
N ASP A 303 -17.56 2.09 0.29
CA ASP A 303 -18.83 1.44 0.01
C ASP A 303 -19.95 2.10 0.82
N GLY A 304 -21.12 2.30 0.19
CA GLY A 304 -22.25 3.02 0.78
C GLY A 304 -22.54 4.37 0.12
N ILE A 305 -21.55 4.98 -0.50
CA ILE A 305 -21.75 6.10 -1.43
C ILE A 305 -21.45 5.59 -2.85
N ASN A 306 -22.24 6.05 -3.83
CA ASN A 306 -22.10 5.62 -5.22
C ASN A 306 -20.65 5.72 -5.74
N ASP A 307 -20.03 4.72 -5.69
CA ASP A 307 -19.09 3.89 -6.37
C ASP A 307 -17.81 4.46 -6.97
N TYR A 308 -17.71 5.66 -7.46
CA TYR A 308 -16.52 6.09 -8.17
C TYR A 308 -15.91 7.28 -7.47
N PHE A 309 -14.68 7.24 -7.05
CA PHE A 309 -13.91 8.38 -6.58
C PHE A 309 -14.37 9.11 -5.31
N MET A 310 -15.51 8.78 -4.74
CA MET A 310 -15.85 9.30 -3.42
C MET A 310 -15.06 8.51 -2.40
N MET A 311 -14.17 9.17 -1.69
CA MET A 311 -13.31 8.54 -0.70
C MET A 311 -12.46 7.42 -1.31
N ALA A 312 -11.42 7.78 -2.02
CA ALA A 312 -10.59 6.82 -2.72
C ALA A 312 -9.27 6.55 -2.01
N ASN A 313 -8.87 5.29 -2.06
CA ASN A 313 -7.47 4.92 -1.90
C ASN A 313 -6.85 4.77 -3.27
N TYR A 314 -5.65 5.27 -3.45
CA TYR A 314 -4.95 5.16 -4.73
C TYR A 314 -3.43 5.07 -4.58
N GLU A 315 -2.82 4.52 -5.61
CA GLU A 315 -1.38 4.50 -5.81
C GLU A 315 -0.99 5.55 -6.83
N THR A 316 0.05 6.34 -6.56
CA THR A 316 0.66 7.18 -7.61
C THR A 316 1.68 6.37 -8.38
N LEU A 317 1.60 6.42 -9.70
CA LEU A 317 2.56 5.75 -10.57
C LEU A 317 3.77 6.65 -10.82
N PRO A 318 4.99 6.11 -10.97
CA PRO A 318 6.15 6.92 -11.36
C PRO A 318 5.90 7.69 -12.66
N THR A 319 6.41 8.93 -12.71
CA THR A 319 6.37 9.82 -13.87
C THR A 319 7.78 10.19 -14.31
N GLU A 320 7.92 11.05 -15.34
CA GLU A 320 9.23 11.59 -15.72
C GLU A 320 9.84 12.43 -14.61
N GLU A 321 9.03 13.20 -13.87
CA GLU A 321 9.49 14.05 -12.78
C GLU A 321 9.61 13.25 -11.47
N PHE A 322 8.54 12.58 -11.05
CA PHE A 322 8.49 11.86 -9.78
C PHE A 322 8.78 10.36 -9.98
N LYS A 323 9.88 9.89 -9.43
CA LYS A 323 10.25 8.46 -9.50
C LYS A 323 9.68 7.64 -8.34
N GLY A 324 9.24 8.31 -7.28
CA GLY A 324 8.62 7.69 -6.11
C GLY A 324 7.19 7.24 -6.38
N THR A 325 6.75 6.28 -5.58
CA THR A 325 5.37 5.81 -5.50
C THR A 325 4.78 6.30 -4.18
N ALA A 326 3.55 6.78 -4.20
CA ALA A 326 2.79 7.05 -2.98
C ALA A 326 1.59 6.11 -2.90
N ILE A 327 1.28 5.65 -1.70
CA ILE A 327 -0.01 5.06 -1.35
C ILE A 327 -0.79 6.12 -0.57
N ALA A 328 -1.89 6.56 -1.13
CA ALA A 328 -2.80 7.50 -0.52
C ALA A 328 -4.04 6.74 -0.02
N ILE A 329 -4.30 6.82 1.27
CA ILE A 329 -5.47 6.23 1.92
C ILE A 329 -6.39 7.37 2.32
N GLY A 330 -7.25 7.77 1.38
CA GLY A 330 -8.19 8.86 1.54
C GLY A 330 -9.55 8.45 2.12
N ILE A 331 -9.76 7.16 2.35
CA ILE A 331 -10.96 6.67 3.02
C ILE A 331 -10.88 7.02 4.49
N GLY A 332 -11.87 7.78 4.97
CA GLY A 332 -11.93 8.31 6.32
C GLY A 332 -12.33 7.30 7.39
N ALA A 333 -11.95 6.06 7.28
CA ALA A 333 -12.31 5.01 8.22
C ALA A 333 -11.08 4.31 8.81
N PHE A 334 -9.93 4.96 8.75
CA PHE A 334 -8.70 4.47 9.37
C PHE A 334 -8.62 4.93 10.82
N GLU A 335 -9.58 4.47 11.61
CA GLU A 335 -9.70 4.73 13.05
C GLU A 335 -8.65 3.93 13.82
N TRP A 336 -7.59 4.56 14.24
CA TRP A 336 -6.51 3.92 14.98
C TRP A 336 -6.79 3.83 16.47
N ASN A 337 -7.53 4.81 17.02
CA ASN A 337 -7.84 4.83 18.42
C ASN A 337 -9.10 4.01 18.73
N GLN A 338 -8.93 3.03 19.60
CA GLN A 338 -10.01 2.15 20.01
C GLN A 338 -10.62 2.60 21.34
N ASN A 339 -11.15 3.78 21.36
CA ASN A 339 -11.58 4.58 22.52
C ASN A 339 -12.35 3.85 23.64
N ARG A 340 -13.06 2.79 23.37
CA ARG A 340 -13.93 2.13 24.39
C ARG A 340 -14.03 0.62 24.29
N SER A 341 -13.71 0.04 23.16
CA SER A 341 -13.78 -1.40 22.91
C SER A 341 -12.85 -1.75 21.75
N VAL A 342 -12.56 -3.01 21.58
CA VAL A 342 -11.72 -3.47 20.46
C VAL A 342 -12.54 -3.38 19.16
N ASN A 343 -12.07 -2.59 18.20
CA ASN A 343 -12.60 -2.62 16.85
C ASN A 343 -12.38 -4.02 16.25
N PRO A 344 -13.44 -4.78 15.90
CA PRO A 344 -13.28 -6.14 15.38
C PRO A 344 -12.46 -6.18 14.07
N TYR A 345 -12.37 -5.08 13.34
CA TYR A 345 -11.65 -4.97 12.07
C TYR A 345 -10.33 -4.18 12.16
N GLN A 346 -9.87 -3.88 13.37
CA GLN A 346 -8.59 -3.20 13.58
C GLN A 346 -7.43 -3.84 12.83
N LYS A 347 -7.42 -5.17 12.76
CA LYS A 347 -6.41 -5.91 11.99
C LYS A 347 -6.38 -5.58 10.51
N ASN A 348 -7.50 -5.18 9.90
CA ASN A 348 -7.51 -4.76 8.51
C ASN A 348 -6.79 -3.42 8.33
N ILE A 349 -6.96 -2.48 9.27
CA ILE A 349 -6.26 -1.19 9.28
C ILE A 349 -4.75 -1.41 9.44
N GLU A 350 -4.35 -2.17 10.46
CA GLU A 350 -2.96 -2.50 10.75
C GLU A 350 -2.28 -3.24 9.59
N GLN A 351 -2.95 -4.28 9.07
CA GLN A 351 -2.40 -5.09 7.99
C GLN A 351 -2.32 -4.32 6.66
N THR A 352 -3.30 -3.47 6.35
CA THR A 352 -3.24 -2.61 5.15
C THR A 352 -2.07 -1.65 5.26
N THR A 353 -1.86 -1.03 6.42
CA THR A 353 -0.74 -0.12 6.67
C THR A 353 0.60 -0.85 6.57
N HIS A 354 0.73 -2.01 7.21
CA HIS A 354 1.92 -2.85 7.09
C HIS A 354 2.21 -3.21 5.62
N ASN A 355 1.21 -3.71 4.92
CA ASN A 355 1.35 -4.08 3.50
C ASN A 355 1.74 -2.89 2.63
N ALA A 356 1.19 -1.70 2.90
CA ALA A 356 1.53 -0.48 2.16
C ALA A 356 2.99 -0.07 2.39
N ILE A 357 3.47 -0.10 3.64
CA ILE A 357 4.87 0.19 3.96
C ILE A 357 5.79 -0.82 3.25
N GLU A 358 5.53 -2.13 3.40
CA GLU A 358 6.35 -3.17 2.79
C GLU A 358 6.32 -3.09 1.24
N TYR A 359 5.16 -2.79 0.67
CA TYR A 359 5.04 -2.56 -0.77
C TYR A 359 5.87 -1.37 -1.24
N LEU A 360 5.79 -0.23 -0.54
CA LEU A 360 6.58 0.96 -0.86
C LEU A 360 8.08 0.74 -0.70
N LYS A 361 8.51 -0.11 0.22
CA LYS A 361 9.92 -0.49 0.37
C LYS A 361 10.46 -1.22 -0.87
N THR A 362 9.61 -1.84 -1.67
CA THR A 362 10.01 -2.56 -2.89
C THR A 362 10.10 -1.67 -4.13
N LYS A 363 9.57 -0.45 -4.08
CA LYS A 363 9.51 0.50 -5.21
C LYS A 363 10.74 1.39 -5.27
#